data_bfaff6d07a26891a53b42b76ca0142bf
#
_entry.id   bfaff6d07a26891a53b42b76ca0142bf
#
_cell.length_a   1.000
_cell.length_b   1.000
_cell.length_c   1.000
_cell.angle_alpha   90.00
_cell.angle_beta   90.00
_cell.angle_gamma   90.00
#
_symmetry.space_group_name_H-M   'P 1'
#
loop_
_entity.id
_entity.type
_entity.pdbx_description
1 polymer ?
#
loop_
_entity_poly.entity_id
_entity_poly.type
_entity_poly.pdbx_seq_one_letter_code
_entity_poly.pdbx_strand_id
1 'polypeptide(L)'
;MSETQTPTSGAPKVVDVLDAGGSKAGTAELPAELFDVTANIPLIHQVVVAQLAAARQGTHATKTRGEVRGGGKKPHRQKGTGRARQGSTRAPQYVGGGTVHGPQPHGYAQRTPKKMIAAALRGALSDRARDGRVHVLADLVLGDVPSTKTALAALATVSTSPKVLVVLHRDDDLAWLSLRNAAAVHAIAVDQLNAYDVLVNDDVVFTSAALSAYVARSSAGRSVKAVASESELTPADLVGTSVEEPKVEPTNAELSAASVEGSAEPTDAELAATAAAVAEVAQPTEPVEGDDK
;
A
#
# COMPACT_ATOMS: atom_id res chain seq x y z
N MET A 1 32.42 -1.88 -19.85
CA MET A 1 31.46 -1.82 -20.97
C MET A 1 30.41 -2.87 -20.67
N SER A 2 29.26 -2.47 -20.17
CA SER A 2 28.16 -3.41 -19.89
C SER A 2 27.51 -3.78 -21.21
N GLU A 3 27.52 -5.06 -21.54
CA GLU A 3 26.81 -5.63 -22.68
C GLU A 3 25.33 -5.35 -22.51
N THR A 4 24.79 -4.60 -23.44
CA THR A 4 23.34 -4.34 -23.56
C THR A 4 22.69 -5.65 -23.97
N GLN A 5 22.15 -6.39 -23.00
CA GLN A 5 21.45 -7.64 -23.30
C GLN A 5 20.20 -7.33 -24.13
N THR A 6 20.26 -7.74 -25.39
CA THR A 6 19.13 -7.71 -26.31
C THR A 6 17.98 -8.58 -25.78
N PRO A 7 16.70 -8.17 -25.94
CA PRO A 7 15.56 -8.98 -25.54
C PRO A 7 15.57 -10.28 -26.34
N THR A 8 15.76 -11.39 -25.64
CA THR A 8 15.74 -12.73 -26.23
C THR A 8 14.29 -13.16 -26.46
N SER A 9 14.05 -13.84 -27.53
CA SER A 9 12.79 -14.37 -28.06
C SER A 9 11.81 -14.78 -26.98
N GLY A 10 10.56 -14.34 -27.08
CA GLY A 10 9.47 -14.58 -26.11
C GLY A 10 9.03 -16.03 -25.84
N ALA A 11 9.97 -16.93 -25.73
CA ALA A 11 9.72 -18.31 -25.29
C ALA A 11 9.66 -18.36 -23.76
N PRO A 12 8.69 -19.08 -23.17
CA PRO A 12 8.64 -19.28 -21.73
C PRO A 12 9.88 -20.01 -21.24
N LYS A 13 10.45 -19.56 -20.11
CA LYS A 13 11.57 -20.23 -19.47
C LYS A 13 11.01 -21.36 -18.59
N VAL A 14 11.53 -22.56 -18.76
CA VAL A 14 11.15 -23.70 -17.94
C VAL A 14 12.13 -23.84 -16.76
N VAL A 15 11.60 -23.96 -15.55
CA VAL A 15 12.37 -24.16 -14.31
C VAL A 15 11.90 -25.43 -13.64
N ASP A 16 12.83 -26.17 -13.05
CA ASP A 16 12.50 -27.38 -12.29
C ASP A 16 11.82 -27.01 -10.97
N VAL A 17 10.73 -27.71 -10.67
CA VAL A 17 10.08 -27.65 -9.36
C VAL A 17 10.74 -28.69 -8.48
N LEU A 18 11.32 -28.24 -7.38
CA LEU A 18 11.98 -29.12 -6.41
C LEU A 18 11.04 -29.41 -5.23
N ASP A 19 11.18 -30.57 -4.66
CA ASP A 19 10.55 -30.93 -3.40
C ASP A 19 11.41 -30.50 -2.21
N ALA A 20 10.88 -30.49 -1.00
CA ALA A 20 11.60 -30.16 0.24
C ALA A 20 12.88 -31.01 0.45
N GLY A 21 12.98 -32.18 -0.16
CA GLY A 21 14.17 -33.03 -0.18
C GLY A 21 15.18 -32.73 -1.27
N GLY A 22 14.94 -31.73 -2.13
CA GLY A 22 15.79 -31.39 -3.26
C GLY A 22 15.60 -32.25 -4.50
N SER A 23 14.65 -33.18 -4.48
CA SER A 23 14.31 -34.02 -5.63
C SER A 23 13.43 -33.26 -6.62
N LYS A 24 13.55 -33.52 -7.91
CA LYS A 24 12.72 -32.92 -8.94
C LYS A 24 11.29 -33.50 -8.86
N ALA A 25 10.33 -32.67 -8.47
CA ALA A 25 8.92 -33.03 -8.40
C ALA A 25 8.17 -32.73 -9.72
N GLY A 26 8.66 -31.78 -10.52
CA GLY A 26 8.02 -31.39 -11.76
C GLY A 26 8.76 -30.28 -12.48
N THR A 27 8.07 -29.61 -13.40
CA THR A 27 8.55 -28.43 -14.10
C THR A 27 7.50 -27.34 -14.06
N ALA A 28 7.92 -26.08 -13.90
CA ALA A 28 7.07 -24.91 -13.95
C ALA A 28 7.50 -24.01 -15.12
N GLU A 29 6.53 -23.47 -15.82
CA GLU A 29 6.77 -22.50 -16.88
C GLU A 29 6.73 -21.07 -16.33
N LEU A 30 7.76 -20.31 -16.61
CA LEU A 30 7.83 -18.87 -16.35
C LEU A 30 7.45 -18.11 -17.62
N PRO A 31 6.27 -17.47 -17.67
CA PRO A 31 5.84 -16.72 -18.85
C PRO A 31 6.80 -15.61 -19.19
N ALA A 32 7.22 -15.48 -20.45
CA ALA A 32 8.16 -14.46 -20.91
C ALA A 32 7.67 -13.03 -20.66
N GLU A 33 6.36 -12.81 -20.66
CA GLU A 33 5.74 -11.52 -20.36
C GLU A 33 6.00 -11.01 -18.93
N LEU A 34 6.33 -11.91 -17.99
CA LEU A 34 6.57 -11.62 -16.59
C LEU A 34 8.03 -11.78 -16.18
N PHE A 35 8.76 -12.72 -16.83
CA PHE A 35 10.10 -13.13 -16.43
C PHE A 35 11.17 -12.94 -17.51
N ASP A 36 10.82 -12.37 -18.69
CA ASP A 36 11.80 -12.03 -19.74
C ASP A 36 11.57 -10.61 -20.31
N VAL A 37 11.19 -9.68 -19.47
CA VAL A 37 11.04 -8.26 -19.83
C VAL A 37 12.37 -7.55 -19.66
N THR A 38 12.74 -6.68 -20.60
CA THR A 38 13.94 -5.84 -20.47
C THR A 38 13.82 -4.94 -19.23
N ALA A 39 14.81 -4.98 -18.35
CA ALA A 39 14.84 -4.19 -17.14
C ALA A 39 15.10 -2.71 -17.45
N ASN A 40 14.19 -1.83 -17.05
CA ASN A 40 14.35 -0.38 -17.12
C ASN A 40 14.88 0.15 -15.79
N ILE A 41 16.20 0.32 -15.69
CA ILE A 41 16.88 0.75 -14.44
C ILE A 41 16.36 2.09 -13.91
N PRO A 42 16.20 3.18 -14.69
CA PRO A 42 15.63 4.43 -14.19
C PRO A 42 14.22 4.27 -13.59
N LEU A 43 13.38 3.45 -14.21
CA LEU A 43 12.04 3.17 -13.71
C LEU A 43 12.05 2.39 -12.39
N ILE A 44 12.88 1.37 -12.30
CA ILE A 44 13.07 0.57 -11.06
C ILE A 44 13.58 1.49 -9.95
N HIS A 45 14.59 2.32 -10.21
CA HIS A 45 15.13 3.28 -9.25
C HIS A 45 14.03 4.23 -8.73
N GLN A 46 13.24 4.82 -9.61
CA GLN A 46 12.16 5.73 -9.22
C GLN A 46 11.12 5.04 -8.30
N VAL A 47 10.73 3.82 -8.63
CA VAL A 47 9.76 3.04 -7.84
C VAL A 47 10.33 2.68 -6.47
N VAL A 48 11.59 2.23 -6.40
CA VAL A 48 12.26 1.88 -5.14
C VAL A 48 12.43 3.11 -4.24
N VAL A 49 12.86 4.25 -4.79
CA VAL A 49 12.97 5.52 -4.04
C VAL A 49 11.62 5.95 -3.49
N ALA A 50 10.54 5.84 -4.28
CA ALA A 50 9.19 6.17 -3.83
C ALA A 50 8.73 5.24 -2.69
N GLN A 51 9.03 3.95 -2.76
CA GLN A 51 8.71 2.96 -1.74
C GLN A 51 9.46 3.24 -0.43
N LEU A 52 10.77 3.50 -0.50
CA LEU A 52 11.59 3.84 0.67
C LEU A 52 11.20 5.19 1.28
N ALA A 53 10.86 6.18 0.46
CA ALA A 53 10.36 7.46 0.93
C ALA A 53 9.04 7.32 1.69
N ALA A 54 8.13 6.46 1.22
CA ALA A 54 6.85 6.20 1.88
C ALA A 54 6.99 5.57 3.28
N ALA A 55 8.09 4.84 3.55
CA ALA A 55 8.36 4.25 4.86
C ALA A 55 8.79 5.29 5.92
N ARG A 56 9.18 6.51 5.51
CA ARG A 56 9.59 7.56 6.45
C ARG A 56 8.37 8.12 7.17
N GLN A 57 8.41 8.13 8.51
CA GLN A 57 7.29 8.61 9.34
C GLN A 57 7.08 10.13 9.28
N GLY A 58 8.14 10.93 9.13
CA GLY A 58 8.07 12.38 9.03
C GLY A 58 7.51 13.08 10.29
N THR A 59 7.79 12.55 11.47
CA THR A 59 7.23 12.98 12.76
C THR A 59 7.94 14.20 13.38
N HIS A 60 8.90 14.81 12.68
CA HIS A 60 9.59 16.00 13.15
C HIS A 60 8.62 17.18 13.30
N ALA A 61 8.69 17.85 14.44
CA ALA A 61 7.82 18.99 14.75
C ALA A 61 8.56 20.02 15.59
N THR A 62 8.19 21.28 15.41
CA THR A 62 8.56 22.37 16.30
C THR A 62 7.32 23.15 16.68
N LYS A 63 7.28 23.66 17.91
CA LYS A 63 6.16 24.44 18.40
C LYS A 63 6.17 25.84 17.80
N THR A 64 5.13 26.19 17.11
CA THR A 64 4.83 27.56 16.66
C THR A 64 4.43 28.44 17.85
N ARG A 65 4.37 29.76 17.64
CA ARG A 65 3.96 30.72 18.67
C ARG A 65 2.59 30.39 19.30
N GLY A 66 1.68 29.82 18.54
CA GLY A 66 0.35 29.43 19.04
C GLY A 66 0.39 28.20 19.95
N GLU A 67 1.32 27.28 19.70
CA GLU A 67 1.43 25.99 20.41
C GLU A 67 2.27 26.07 21.69
N VAL A 68 3.08 27.13 21.84
CA VAL A 68 3.85 27.33 23.07
C VAL A 68 2.93 27.84 24.17
N ARG A 69 2.94 27.16 25.32
CA ARG A 69 2.11 27.50 26.48
C ARG A 69 2.43 28.90 27.00
N GLY A 70 1.41 29.72 27.23
CA GLY A 70 1.51 31.08 27.78
C GLY A 70 1.37 32.19 26.73
N GLY A 71 1.58 33.42 27.13
CA GLY A 71 1.54 34.60 26.24
C GLY A 71 0.19 35.00 25.70
N GLY A 72 -0.93 34.56 26.30
CA GLY A 72 -2.29 34.94 25.89
C GLY A 72 -2.61 36.42 26.14
N LYS A 73 -2.03 37.02 27.19
CA LYS A 73 -2.20 38.42 27.51
C LYS A 73 -1.19 39.27 26.75
N LYS A 74 -1.66 40.37 26.13
CA LYS A 74 -0.78 41.37 25.49
C LYS A 74 0.15 41.99 26.55
N PRO A 75 1.48 42.07 26.33
CA PRO A 75 2.44 42.57 27.35
C PRO A 75 2.15 44.02 27.80
N HIS A 76 1.76 44.89 26.88
CA HIS A 76 1.43 46.28 27.15
C HIS A 76 0.46 46.84 26.10
N ARG A 77 -0.14 48.03 26.39
CA ARG A 77 -1.05 48.72 25.48
C ARG A 77 -0.36 49.09 24.17
N GLN A 78 -1.15 49.22 23.09
CA GLN A 78 -0.68 49.45 21.72
C GLN A 78 0.11 50.75 21.52
N LYS A 79 -0.25 51.82 22.25
CA LYS A 79 0.34 53.16 22.17
C LYS A 79 0.57 53.74 23.57
N GLY A 80 1.37 54.78 23.70
CA GLY A 80 1.58 55.55 24.95
C GLY A 80 2.51 54.86 25.97
N THR A 81 3.36 53.91 25.57
CA THR A 81 4.33 53.27 26.46
C THR A 81 5.79 53.60 26.13
N GLY A 82 6.06 54.31 25.03
CA GLY A 82 7.43 54.55 24.52
C GLY A 82 8.20 53.32 24.08
N ARG A 83 7.59 52.09 24.19
CA ARG A 83 8.23 50.82 23.86
C ARG A 83 7.79 50.29 22.50
N ALA A 84 8.59 49.43 21.89
CA ALA A 84 8.21 48.68 20.68
C ALA A 84 6.91 47.89 20.91
N ARG A 85 6.04 47.86 19.90
CA ARG A 85 4.77 47.14 19.96
C ARG A 85 4.98 45.65 20.06
N GLN A 86 4.31 45.00 21.00
CA GLN A 86 4.38 43.56 21.23
C GLN A 86 2.99 42.92 21.32
N GLY A 87 2.81 41.80 20.64
CA GLY A 87 1.53 41.07 20.64
C GLY A 87 1.47 39.93 21.65
N SER A 88 2.61 39.27 21.88
CA SER A 88 2.71 38.09 22.76
C SER A 88 4.14 37.94 23.26
N THR A 89 4.32 37.43 24.48
CA THR A 89 5.64 37.09 25.02
C THR A 89 6.18 35.74 24.46
N ARG A 90 5.37 35.02 23.66
CA ARG A 90 5.76 33.77 22.96
C ARG A 90 6.11 34.04 21.49
N ALA A 91 6.32 35.28 21.09
CA ALA A 91 6.83 35.61 19.76
C ALA A 91 8.29 35.09 19.62
N PRO A 92 8.73 34.76 18.39
CA PRO A 92 10.03 34.11 18.16
C PRO A 92 11.26 34.82 18.69
N GLN A 93 11.18 36.16 18.81
CA GLN A 93 12.26 36.96 19.35
C GLN A 93 12.43 36.88 20.87
N TYR A 94 11.49 36.26 21.59
CA TYR A 94 11.58 36.08 23.03
C TYR A 94 12.19 34.70 23.39
N VAL A 95 12.93 34.65 24.46
CA VAL A 95 13.43 33.40 25.02
C VAL A 95 12.24 32.50 25.43
N GLY A 96 12.24 31.26 24.95
CA GLY A 96 11.12 30.34 25.13
C GLY A 96 9.90 30.65 24.26
N GLY A 97 10.04 31.52 23.26
CA GLY A 97 9.03 31.75 22.22
C GLY A 97 8.94 30.60 21.20
N GLY A 98 7.98 30.70 20.29
CA GLY A 98 7.80 29.72 19.22
C GLY A 98 8.87 29.81 18.13
N THR A 99 9.05 28.74 17.38
CA THR A 99 9.96 28.70 16.24
C THR A 99 9.27 29.21 14.98
N VAL A 100 9.99 30.05 14.20
CA VAL A 100 9.53 30.50 12.87
C VAL A 100 10.05 29.53 11.82
N HIS A 101 9.19 29.11 10.90
CA HIS A 101 9.56 28.21 9.79
C HIS A 101 10.27 26.90 10.22
N GLY A 102 9.99 26.43 11.43
CA GLY A 102 10.49 25.15 11.89
C GLY A 102 9.85 23.97 11.17
N PRO A 103 10.45 22.78 11.25
CA PRO A 103 9.90 21.59 10.63
C PRO A 103 8.51 21.26 11.20
N GLN A 104 7.60 20.88 10.31
CA GLN A 104 6.27 20.41 10.65
C GLN A 104 6.09 18.98 10.17
N PRO A 105 5.29 18.14 10.85
CA PRO A 105 5.04 16.77 10.42
C PRO A 105 4.45 16.75 9.01
N HIS A 106 5.04 15.95 8.13
CA HIS A 106 4.51 15.73 6.78
C HIS A 106 4.88 14.34 6.27
N GLY A 107 4.05 13.78 5.40
CA GLY A 107 4.33 12.52 4.73
C GLY A 107 5.35 12.68 3.60
N TYR A 108 6.18 11.65 3.42
CA TYR A 108 7.15 11.57 2.32
C TYR A 108 6.67 10.68 1.18
N ALA A 109 5.42 10.22 1.20
CA ALA A 109 4.87 9.35 0.18
C ALA A 109 4.88 10.01 -1.20
N GLN A 110 5.46 9.32 -2.19
CA GLN A 110 5.50 9.73 -3.59
C GLN A 110 4.51 8.88 -4.38
N ARG A 111 3.52 9.53 -4.98
CA ARG A 111 2.51 8.83 -5.78
C ARG A 111 3.12 8.32 -7.09
N THR A 112 3.19 7.01 -7.25
CA THR A 112 3.68 6.35 -8.46
C THR A 112 2.52 5.65 -9.19
N PRO A 113 2.38 5.78 -10.51
CA PRO A 113 1.36 5.09 -11.29
C PRO A 113 1.47 3.56 -11.15
N LYS A 114 0.34 2.87 -11.01
CA LYS A 114 0.31 1.39 -10.85
C LYS A 114 1.01 0.64 -11.98
N LYS A 115 0.93 1.15 -13.23
CA LYS A 115 1.62 0.56 -14.39
C LYS A 115 3.14 0.60 -14.25
N MET A 116 3.70 1.68 -13.66
CA MET A 116 5.13 1.82 -13.41
C MET A 116 5.59 0.82 -12.34
N ILE A 117 4.84 0.67 -11.25
CA ILE A 117 5.13 -0.29 -10.18
C ILE A 117 5.15 -1.71 -10.74
N ALA A 118 4.14 -2.09 -11.53
CA ALA A 118 4.07 -3.42 -12.15
C ALA A 118 5.21 -3.66 -13.17
N ALA A 119 5.60 -2.66 -13.94
CA ALA A 119 6.71 -2.77 -14.89
C ALA A 119 8.06 -2.90 -14.18
N ALA A 120 8.27 -2.16 -13.08
CA ALA A 120 9.46 -2.28 -12.25
C ALA A 120 9.61 -3.67 -11.63
N LEU A 121 8.52 -4.22 -11.08
CA LEU A 121 8.52 -5.58 -10.51
C LEU A 121 8.85 -6.63 -11.57
N ARG A 122 8.20 -6.56 -12.76
CA ARG A 122 8.49 -7.49 -13.86
C ARG A 122 9.95 -7.39 -14.33
N GLY A 123 10.50 -6.17 -14.45
CA GLY A 123 11.90 -5.96 -14.78
C GLY A 123 12.86 -6.56 -13.76
N ALA A 124 12.59 -6.40 -12.46
CA ALA A 124 13.41 -6.97 -11.39
C ALA A 124 13.35 -8.51 -11.36
N LEU A 125 12.15 -9.10 -11.52
CA LEU A 125 11.99 -10.56 -11.60
C LEU A 125 12.65 -11.14 -12.85
N SER A 126 12.57 -10.45 -14.00
CA SER A 126 13.19 -10.87 -15.25
C SER A 126 14.72 -10.92 -15.15
N ASP A 127 15.31 -9.95 -14.46
CA ASP A 127 16.74 -9.92 -14.21
C ASP A 127 17.18 -11.12 -13.36
N ARG A 128 16.49 -11.39 -12.25
CA ARG A 128 16.73 -12.57 -11.42
C ARG A 128 16.50 -13.89 -12.17
N ALA A 129 15.48 -13.94 -13.03
CA ALA A 129 15.21 -15.13 -13.84
C ALA A 129 16.29 -15.39 -14.89
N ARG A 130 16.87 -14.35 -15.52
CA ARG A 130 18.00 -14.49 -16.47
C ARG A 130 19.23 -15.02 -15.77
N ASP A 131 19.53 -14.52 -14.58
CA ASP A 131 20.64 -14.98 -13.75
C ASP A 131 20.46 -16.39 -13.19
N GLY A 132 19.30 -17.02 -13.40
CA GLY A 132 18.98 -18.35 -12.85
C GLY A 132 18.70 -18.36 -11.34
N ARG A 133 18.38 -17.19 -10.75
CA ARG A 133 18.15 -16.98 -9.33
C ARG A 133 16.65 -17.02 -8.95
N VAL A 134 15.82 -17.58 -9.81
CA VAL A 134 14.40 -17.84 -9.52
C VAL A 134 14.22 -19.34 -9.41
N HIS A 135 13.79 -19.80 -8.25
CA HIS A 135 13.60 -21.21 -7.92
C HIS A 135 12.14 -21.47 -7.58
N VAL A 136 11.69 -22.70 -7.80
CA VAL A 136 10.32 -23.10 -7.46
C VAL A 136 10.38 -24.36 -6.59
N LEU A 137 9.72 -24.27 -5.43
CA LEU A 137 9.52 -25.41 -4.54
C LEU A 137 8.07 -25.88 -4.60
N ALA A 138 7.84 -27.18 -4.53
CA ALA A 138 6.49 -27.71 -4.40
C ALA A 138 5.90 -27.27 -3.06
N ASP A 139 6.52 -27.69 -1.98
CA ASP A 139 6.17 -27.37 -0.60
C ASP A 139 7.44 -27.13 0.23
N LEU A 140 7.36 -26.25 1.22
CA LEU A 140 8.47 -25.91 2.13
C LEU A 140 8.51 -26.78 3.38
N VAL A 141 7.34 -27.16 3.86
CA VAL A 141 7.17 -27.95 5.10
C VAL A 141 6.23 -29.10 4.82
N LEU A 142 6.71 -30.30 5.06
CA LEU A 142 5.91 -31.51 4.97
C LEU A 142 5.28 -31.82 6.34
N GLY A 143 3.94 -31.98 6.37
CA GLY A 143 3.17 -32.29 7.59
C GLY A 143 2.41 -31.08 8.16
N ASP A 144 1.74 -31.30 9.30
CA ASP A 144 0.79 -30.36 9.90
C ASP A 144 1.41 -29.43 10.97
N VAL A 145 2.70 -29.62 11.28
CA VAL A 145 3.37 -28.87 12.35
C VAL A 145 4.43 -27.95 11.76
N PRO A 146 4.41 -26.64 12.07
CA PRO A 146 5.42 -25.70 11.60
C PRO A 146 6.80 -26.06 12.16
N SER A 147 7.82 -26.09 11.30
CA SER A 147 9.19 -26.43 11.64
C SER A 147 10.20 -25.56 10.90
N THR A 148 10.90 -24.69 11.63
CA THR A 148 11.96 -23.83 11.08
C THR A 148 13.14 -24.64 10.56
N LYS A 149 13.46 -25.76 11.21
CA LYS A 149 14.59 -26.62 10.82
C LYS A 149 14.35 -27.28 9.46
N THR A 150 13.17 -27.82 9.24
CA THR A 150 12.82 -28.46 7.96
C THR A 150 12.74 -27.44 6.84
N ALA A 151 12.12 -26.30 7.08
CA ALA A 151 12.02 -25.21 6.10
C ALA A 151 13.39 -24.65 5.68
N LEU A 152 14.29 -24.42 6.64
CA LEU A 152 15.65 -23.97 6.33
C LEU A 152 16.48 -25.05 5.62
N ALA A 153 16.30 -26.32 5.96
CA ALA A 153 16.96 -27.42 5.25
C ALA A 153 16.47 -27.50 3.80
N ALA A 154 15.16 -27.36 3.54
CA ALA A 154 14.61 -27.31 2.19
C ALA A 154 15.17 -26.11 1.38
N LEU A 155 15.26 -24.93 1.97
CA LEU A 155 15.85 -23.76 1.31
C LEU A 155 17.34 -23.96 1.00
N ALA A 156 18.10 -24.58 1.90
CA ALA A 156 19.53 -24.83 1.70
C ALA A 156 19.83 -25.79 0.54
N THR A 157 18.87 -26.64 0.14
CA THR A 157 19.02 -27.50 -1.06
C THR A 157 18.89 -26.71 -2.36
N VAL A 158 18.19 -25.57 -2.32
CA VAL A 158 17.85 -24.77 -3.51
C VAL A 158 18.77 -23.55 -3.67
N SER A 159 19.11 -22.91 -2.56
CA SER A 159 19.94 -21.70 -2.55
C SER A 159 20.97 -21.73 -1.42
N THR A 160 22.20 -21.32 -1.76
CA THR A 160 23.28 -21.09 -0.79
C THR A 160 23.50 -19.61 -0.50
N SER A 161 22.67 -18.75 -1.05
CA SER A 161 22.80 -17.29 -0.90
C SER A 161 22.47 -16.81 0.51
N PRO A 162 23.10 -15.73 0.98
CA PRO A 162 22.92 -15.23 2.35
C PRO A 162 21.53 -14.60 2.58
N LYS A 163 20.87 -14.16 1.52
CA LYS A 163 19.53 -13.52 1.58
C LYS A 163 18.60 -14.15 0.57
N VAL A 164 17.55 -14.76 1.06
CA VAL A 164 16.56 -15.46 0.23
C VAL A 164 15.18 -14.83 0.44
N LEU A 165 14.54 -14.45 -0.65
CA LEU A 165 13.15 -14.04 -0.68
C LEU A 165 12.26 -15.26 -0.94
N VAL A 166 11.38 -15.59 -0.01
CA VAL A 166 10.40 -16.67 -0.18
C VAL A 166 9.02 -16.07 -0.40
N VAL A 167 8.43 -16.39 -1.55
CA VAL A 167 7.09 -15.96 -1.93
C VAL A 167 6.10 -17.08 -1.68
N LEU A 168 5.16 -16.83 -0.76
CA LEU A 168 4.18 -17.82 -0.29
C LEU A 168 2.78 -17.49 -0.79
N HIS A 169 1.93 -18.49 -0.90
CA HIS A 169 0.50 -18.28 -1.02
C HIS A 169 -0.04 -17.73 0.31
N ARG A 170 -1.12 -16.94 0.27
CA ARG A 170 -1.67 -16.30 1.47
C ARG A 170 -2.21 -17.31 2.49
N ASP A 171 -2.69 -18.42 2.02
CA ASP A 171 -3.28 -19.49 2.85
C ASP A 171 -2.22 -20.48 3.39
N ASP A 172 -0.93 -20.26 3.11
CA ASP A 172 0.17 -21.11 3.56
C ASP A 172 0.72 -20.63 4.91
N ASP A 173 -0.11 -20.77 5.95
CA ASP A 173 0.25 -20.37 7.31
C ASP A 173 1.40 -21.22 7.89
N LEU A 174 1.53 -22.49 7.50
CA LEU A 174 2.58 -23.39 8.01
C LEU A 174 3.97 -22.95 7.57
N ALA A 175 4.15 -22.64 6.29
CA ALA A 175 5.40 -22.13 5.77
C ALA A 175 5.72 -20.76 6.35
N TRP A 176 4.71 -19.87 6.48
CA TRP A 176 4.87 -18.56 7.11
C TRP A 176 5.37 -18.66 8.55
N LEU A 177 4.72 -19.46 9.40
CA LEU A 177 5.11 -19.66 10.79
C LEU A 177 6.51 -20.28 10.92
N SER A 178 6.88 -21.15 9.98
CA SER A 178 8.17 -21.82 9.94
C SER A 178 9.32 -20.87 9.60
N LEU A 179 9.09 -19.87 8.74
CA LEU A 179 10.13 -19.00 8.21
C LEU A 179 10.24 -17.64 8.90
N ARG A 180 9.18 -17.13 9.54
CA ARG A 180 9.13 -15.75 10.06
C ARG A 180 10.25 -15.39 11.05
N ASN A 181 10.83 -16.36 11.73
CA ASN A 181 11.91 -16.15 12.71
C ASN A 181 13.31 -16.27 12.09
N ALA A 182 13.43 -16.65 10.83
CA ALA A 182 14.73 -16.85 10.16
C ALA A 182 15.27 -15.52 9.62
N ALA A 183 16.34 -14.98 10.19
CA ALA A 183 16.89 -13.68 9.82
C ALA A 183 17.44 -13.60 8.38
N ALA A 184 17.86 -14.72 7.81
CA ALA A 184 18.37 -14.81 6.43
C ALA A 184 17.27 -14.91 5.38
N VAL A 185 16.02 -15.16 5.80
CA VAL A 185 14.88 -15.41 4.91
C VAL A 185 13.86 -14.30 5.07
N HIS A 186 13.48 -13.69 3.96
CA HIS A 186 12.36 -12.77 3.92
C HIS A 186 11.15 -13.46 3.32
N ALA A 187 10.18 -13.84 4.15
CA ALA A 187 8.93 -14.43 3.69
C ALA A 187 7.91 -13.32 3.35
N ILE A 188 7.24 -13.44 2.21
CA ILE A 188 6.24 -12.46 1.76
C ILE A 188 5.10 -13.18 1.03
N ALA A 189 3.88 -12.65 1.16
CA ALA A 189 2.75 -13.15 0.39
C ALA A 189 2.79 -12.65 -1.07
N VAL A 190 2.27 -13.42 -2.00
CA VAL A 190 2.24 -13.11 -3.45
C VAL A 190 1.68 -11.73 -3.75
N ASP A 191 0.65 -11.32 -3.03
CA ASP A 191 -0.03 -10.04 -3.25
C ASP A 191 0.76 -8.83 -2.71
N GLN A 192 1.73 -9.06 -1.83
CA GLN A 192 2.63 -8.05 -1.26
C GLN A 192 3.98 -7.94 -2.00
N LEU A 193 4.23 -8.85 -2.96
CA LEU A 193 5.47 -8.87 -3.72
C LEU A 193 5.75 -7.52 -4.40
N ASN A 194 6.94 -6.98 -4.17
CA ASN A 194 7.36 -5.67 -4.67
C ASN A 194 8.80 -5.69 -5.21
N ALA A 195 9.17 -4.65 -5.98
CA ALA A 195 10.48 -4.58 -6.62
C ALA A 195 11.64 -4.43 -5.62
N TYR A 196 11.43 -3.74 -4.49
CA TYR A 196 12.46 -3.54 -3.48
C TYR A 196 12.89 -4.86 -2.84
N ASP A 197 11.93 -5.70 -2.44
CA ASP A 197 12.23 -6.98 -1.79
C ASP A 197 12.94 -7.95 -2.76
N VAL A 198 12.56 -7.96 -4.05
CA VAL A 198 13.25 -8.74 -5.07
C VAL A 198 14.71 -8.29 -5.26
N LEU A 199 15.00 -7.00 -5.18
CA LEU A 199 16.34 -6.46 -5.37
C LEU A 199 17.25 -6.61 -4.16
N VAL A 200 16.70 -6.54 -2.94
CA VAL A 200 17.47 -6.67 -1.68
C VAL A 200 17.91 -8.10 -1.45
N ASN A 201 17.13 -9.08 -1.92
CA ASN A 201 17.45 -10.49 -1.77
C ASN A 201 18.21 -11.02 -3.00
N ASP A 202 19.07 -12.00 -2.79
CA ASP A 202 19.89 -12.59 -3.82
C ASP A 202 19.10 -13.57 -4.68
N ASP A 203 18.38 -14.49 -4.05
CA ASP A 203 17.54 -15.50 -4.69
C ASP A 203 16.07 -15.31 -4.35
N VAL A 204 15.21 -15.67 -5.30
CA VAL A 204 13.75 -15.64 -5.15
C VAL A 204 13.21 -17.05 -5.26
N VAL A 205 12.57 -17.53 -4.22
CA VAL A 205 11.98 -18.86 -4.14
C VAL A 205 10.46 -18.74 -4.12
N PHE A 206 9.78 -19.32 -5.08
CA PHE A 206 8.32 -19.39 -5.10
C PHE A 206 7.86 -20.76 -4.64
N THR A 207 6.78 -20.83 -3.86
CA THR A 207 6.01 -22.09 -3.80
C THR A 207 5.22 -22.26 -5.09
N SER A 208 4.92 -23.51 -5.49
CA SER A 208 4.19 -23.81 -6.72
C SER A 208 2.82 -23.13 -6.76
N ALA A 209 2.13 -23.10 -5.61
CA ALA A 209 0.87 -22.39 -5.42
C ALA A 209 1.03 -20.88 -5.56
N ALA A 210 2.10 -20.30 -5.01
CA ALA A 210 2.39 -18.87 -5.10
C ALA A 210 2.71 -18.44 -6.54
N LEU A 211 3.49 -19.24 -7.27
CA LEU A 211 3.80 -18.96 -8.67
C LEU A 211 2.54 -18.96 -9.54
N SER A 212 1.71 -19.97 -9.40
CA SER A 212 0.45 -20.08 -10.15
C SER A 212 -0.50 -18.90 -9.85
N ALA A 213 -0.61 -18.48 -8.59
CA ALA A 213 -1.38 -17.32 -8.18
C ALA A 213 -0.82 -15.99 -8.75
N TYR A 214 0.52 -15.84 -8.79
CA TYR A 214 1.17 -14.66 -9.38
C TYR A 214 0.90 -14.56 -10.89
N VAL A 215 1.03 -15.67 -11.61
CA VAL A 215 0.76 -15.73 -13.06
C VAL A 215 -0.70 -15.46 -13.36
N ALA A 216 -1.63 -16.10 -12.65
CA ALA A 216 -3.07 -15.90 -12.80
C ALA A 216 -3.49 -14.43 -12.56
N ARG A 217 -2.96 -13.79 -11.51
CA ARG A 217 -3.21 -12.38 -11.20
C ARG A 217 -2.71 -11.42 -12.29
N SER A 218 -1.58 -11.73 -12.89
CA SER A 218 -0.98 -10.90 -13.93
C SER A 218 -1.75 -11.01 -15.25
N SER A 219 -2.31 -12.16 -15.58
CA SER A 219 -3.10 -12.41 -16.79
C SER A 219 -4.52 -11.85 -16.67
N ALA A 220 -5.17 -11.95 -15.51
CA ALA A 220 -6.53 -11.46 -15.28
C ALA A 220 -6.69 -9.95 -15.54
N GLY A 221 -5.67 -9.13 -15.24
CA GLY A 221 -5.69 -7.69 -15.51
C GLY A 221 -5.66 -7.30 -16.98
N ARG A 222 -5.30 -8.19 -17.89
CA ARG A 222 -5.23 -7.97 -19.34
C ARG A 222 -6.50 -8.44 -20.07
N SER A 223 -7.10 -9.53 -19.62
CA SER A 223 -8.22 -10.18 -20.29
C SER A 223 -9.49 -9.31 -20.32
N VAL A 224 -9.77 -8.59 -19.23
CA VAL A 224 -11.03 -7.80 -19.13
C VAL A 224 -11.03 -6.57 -20.05
N LYS A 225 -9.87 -6.02 -20.45
CA LYS A 225 -9.82 -4.87 -21.37
C LYS A 225 -9.73 -5.25 -22.85
N ALA A 226 -9.20 -6.42 -23.17
CA ALA A 226 -9.11 -6.89 -24.56
C ALA A 226 -10.46 -7.42 -25.07
N VAL A 227 -11.25 -8.04 -24.19
CA VAL A 227 -12.59 -8.58 -24.58
C VAL A 227 -13.63 -7.46 -24.72
N ALA A 228 -13.50 -6.34 -23.98
CA ALA A 228 -14.41 -5.19 -24.11
C ALA A 228 -14.19 -4.36 -25.38
N SER A 229 -13.02 -4.48 -26.05
CA SER A 229 -12.73 -3.71 -27.25
C SER A 229 -12.98 -4.45 -28.56
N GLU A 230 -13.14 -5.78 -28.54
CA GLU A 230 -13.43 -6.58 -29.75
C GLU A 230 -14.90 -6.97 -29.90
N SER A 231 -15.72 -6.86 -28.86
CA SER A 231 -17.15 -7.21 -28.92
C SER A 231 -18.07 -6.04 -29.29
N GLU A 232 -17.56 -4.81 -29.47
CA GLU A 232 -18.39 -3.62 -29.67
C GLU A 232 -18.40 -3.06 -31.10
N LEU A 233 -17.87 -3.76 -32.11
CA LEU A 233 -17.93 -3.30 -33.48
C LEU A 233 -18.31 -4.43 -34.44
N THR A 234 -19.54 -4.96 -34.33
CA THR A 234 -20.17 -5.60 -35.47
C THR A 234 -20.94 -4.53 -36.24
N PRO A 235 -20.77 -4.47 -37.58
CA PRO A 235 -21.44 -3.46 -38.41
C PRO A 235 -22.98 -3.55 -38.43
N ALA A 236 -23.58 -4.52 -37.73
CA ALA A 236 -25.03 -4.72 -37.62
C ALA A 236 -25.70 -3.80 -36.60
N ASP A 237 -24.96 -3.22 -35.64
CA ASP A 237 -25.53 -2.35 -34.58
C ASP A 237 -25.58 -0.87 -34.96
N LEU A 238 -25.13 -0.50 -36.19
CA LEU A 238 -25.20 0.87 -36.70
C LEU A 238 -26.47 1.21 -37.47
N VAL A 239 -27.42 0.28 -37.54
CA VAL A 239 -28.71 0.53 -38.23
C VAL A 239 -29.85 0.26 -37.24
N GLY A 240 -30.16 1.27 -36.44
CA GLY A 240 -31.40 1.24 -35.65
C GLY A 240 -31.33 1.79 -34.26
N THR A 241 -30.91 3.02 -34.05
CA THR A 241 -31.31 3.81 -32.89
C THR A 241 -31.84 5.15 -33.37
N SER A 242 -33.14 5.25 -33.33
CA SER A 242 -33.86 6.53 -33.37
C SER A 242 -33.29 7.45 -32.30
N VAL A 243 -32.92 8.64 -32.76
CA VAL A 243 -32.45 9.74 -31.93
C VAL A 243 -33.56 10.08 -30.92
N GLU A 244 -33.36 9.69 -29.67
CA GLU A 244 -34.13 10.20 -28.54
C GLU A 244 -33.55 11.57 -28.19
N GLU A 245 -34.35 12.61 -28.32
CA GLU A 245 -33.98 14.00 -28.06
C GLU A 245 -33.49 14.16 -26.62
N PRO A 246 -32.44 14.98 -26.35
CA PRO A 246 -31.96 15.20 -25.01
C PRO A 246 -33.01 15.92 -24.18
N LYS A 247 -33.39 15.30 -23.07
CA LYS A 247 -34.27 15.87 -22.06
C LYS A 247 -33.61 17.16 -21.54
N VAL A 248 -34.26 18.30 -21.83
CA VAL A 248 -33.83 19.62 -21.38
C VAL A 248 -33.86 19.64 -19.85
N GLU A 249 -32.70 19.90 -19.21
CA GLU A 249 -32.64 20.13 -17.79
C GLU A 249 -33.40 21.42 -17.40
N PRO A 250 -34.15 21.42 -16.28
CA PRO A 250 -34.89 22.60 -15.85
C PRO A 250 -33.96 23.78 -15.54
N THR A 251 -34.30 24.94 -16.09
CA THR A 251 -33.57 26.19 -15.89
C THR A 251 -33.61 26.65 -14.43
N ASN A 252 -32.53 27.32 -13.97
CA ASN A 252 -32.36 27.86 -12.62
C ASN A 252 -33.53 28.71 -12.06
N ALA A 253 -34.51 29.07 -12.86
CA ALA A 253 -35.74 29.76 -12.44
C ALA A 253 -36.77 28.82 -11.78
N GLU A 254 -36.79 27.52 -12.11
CA GLU A 254 -37.70 26.56 -11.49
C GLU A 254 -37.17 25.97 -10.18
N LEU A 255 -35.85 25.97 -9.97
CA LEU A 255 -35.20 25.56 -8.71
C LEU A 255 -35.37 26.58 -7.59
N SER A 256 -35.66 27.86 -7.89
CA SER A 256 -35.87 28.90 -6.86
C SER A 256 -37.31 28.92 -6.32
N ALA A 257 -38.26 28.27 -7.00
CA ALA A 257 -39.68 28.19 -6.56
C ALA A 257 -39.94 27.00 -5.60
N ALA A 258 -39.08 25.95 -5.65
CA ALA A 258 -39.23 24.74 -4.81
C ALA A 258 -38.57 24.84 -3.43
N SER A 259 -37.80 25.91 -3.14
CA SER A 259 -37.05 26.07 -1.89
C SER A 259 -37.75 26.94 -0.82
N VAL A 260 -39.01 27.32 -1.02
CA VAL A 260 -39.77 28.18 -0.05
C VAL A 260 -40.84 27.44 0.76
N GLU A 261 -41.11 26.16 0.48
CA GLU A 261 -42.02 25.37 1.29
C GLU A 261 -41.28 24.23 2.01
N GLY A 262 -40.84 24.46 3.26
CA GLY A 262 -40.29 23.39 4.06
C GLY A 262 -39.34 23.76 5.20
N SER A 263 -39.37 24.97 5.75
CA SER A 263 -38.71 25.28 7.03
C SER A 263 -39.77 25.49 8.14
N ALA A 264 -40.34 24.39 8.62
CA ALA A 264 -40.99 24.39 9.90
C ALA A 264 -39.92 24.26 10.99
N GLU A 265 -39.76 25.23 11.85
CA GLU A 265 -38.93 25.17 13.04
C GLU A 265 -39.41 24.05 13.94
N PRO A 266 -38.51 23.22 14.55
CA PRO A 266 -38.93 22.17 15.46
C PRO A 266 -39.58 22.79 16.69
N THR A 267 -40.75 22.25 17.05
CA THR A 267 -41.52 22.72 18.21
C THR A 267 -40.81 22.37 19.53
N ASP A 268 -41.00 23.23 20.57
CA ASP A 268 -40.38 23.06 21.89
C ASP A 268 -40.60 21.68 22.54
N ALA A 269 -41.58 20.92 22.06
CA ALA A 269 -41.84 19.54 22.49
C ALA A 269 -40.78 18.53 21.97
N GLU A 270 -40.23 18.73 20.80
CA GLU A 270 -39.17 17.83 20.24
C GLU A 270 -37.81 18.11 20.87
N LEU A 271 -37.52 19.36 21.26
CA LEU A 271 -36.32 19.72 22.01
C LEU A 271 -36.32 19.17 23.44
N ALA A 272 -37.51 19.04 24.08
CA ALA A 272 -37.66 18.45 25.41
C ALA A 272 -37.46 16.91 25.40
N ALA A 273 -37.87 16.24 24.32
CA ALA A 273 -37.70 14.77 24.17
C ALA A 273 -36.24 14.36 23.98
N THR A 274 -35.46 15.16 23.23
CA THR A 274 -34.01 14.91 23.03
C THR A 274 -33.21 15.20 24.31
N ALA A 275 -33.59 16.17 25.12
CA ALA A 275 -32.92 16.47 26.39
C ALA A 275 -33.16 15.36 27.45
N ALA A 276 -34.33 14.69 27.45
CA ALA A 276 -34.63 13.59 28.36
C ALA A 276 -33.84 12.31 28.02
N ALA A 277 -33.63 12.03 26.73
CA ALA A 277 -32.85 10.86 26.27
C ALA A 277 -31.35 10.97 26.58
N VAL A 278 -30.78 12.18 26.64
CA VAL A 278 -29.37 12.39 26.99
C VAL A 278 -29.11 12.30 28.49
N ALA A 279 -30.13 12.56 29.35
CA ALA A 279 -30.00 12.48 30.79
C ALA A 279 -30.02 11.02 31.32
N GLU A 280 -30.60 10.07 30.58
CA GLU A 280 -30.66 8.65 30.99
C GLU A 280 -29.38 7.87 30.77
N VAL A 281 -28.46 8.38 29.92
CA VAL A 281 -27.15 7.75 29.60
C VAL A 281 -26.04 8.16 30.58
N ALA A 282 -26.26 9.14 31.45
CA ALA A 282 -25.25 9.71 32.34
C ALA A 282 -25.41 9.32 33.82
N GLN A 283 -25.75 8.05 34.13
CA GLN A 283 -25.66 7.56 35.51
C GLN A 283 -24.30 6.92 35.77
N PRO A 284 -23.50 7.38 36.73
CA PRO A 284 -22.24 6.76 37.09
C PRO A 284 -22.49 5.43 37.84
N THR A 285 -21.83 4.36 37.33
CA THR A 285 -21.75 3.08 38.01
C THR A 285 -20.86 3.21 39.25
N GLU A 286 -21.39 2.80 40.43
CA GLU A 286 -20.66 2.76 41.69
C GLU A 286 -19.48 1.80 41.66
N PRO A 287 -18.37 2.10 42.40
CA PRO A 287 -17.21 1.22 42.46
C PRO A 287 -17.53 0.00 43.37
N VAL A 288 -17.24 -1.18 42.86
CA VAL A 288 -17.24 -2.44 43.59
C VAL A 288 -16.00 -2.47 44.50
N GLU A 289 -16.21 -2.44 45.82
CA GLU A 289 -15.22 -2.75 46.84
C GLU A 289 -14.76 -4.20 46.71
N GLY A 290 -13.46 -4.41 46.45
CA GLY A 290 -12.83 -5.72 46.49
C GLY A 290 -12.33 -6.04 47.88
N ASP A 291 -12.83 -7.16 48.46
CA ASP A 291 -12.35 -7.75 49.71
C ASP A 291 -10.92 -8.29 49.57
N ASP A 292 -10.06 -7.84 50.49
CA ASP A 292 -8.78 -8.45 50.85
C ASP A 292 -9.00 -9.81 51.54
N LYS A 293 -8.39 -10.86 51.04
CA LYS A 293 -7.75 -11.93 51.83
C LYS A 293 -6.70 -12.66 51.05
#